data_b3920e0a858b0051bce0f21b6a526b0d
#
_entry.id   b3920e0a858b0051bce0f21b6a526b0d
#
_cell.length_a   1.000
_cell.length_b   1.000
_cell.length_c   1.000
_cell.angle_alpha   90.00
_cell.angle_beta   90.00
_cell.angle_gamma   90.00
#
_symmetry.space_group_name_H-M   'P 1'
#
loop_
_entity.id
_entity.type
_entity.pdbx_description
1 polymer ?
#
loop_
_entity_poly.entity_id
_entity_poly.type
_entity_poly.pdbx_seq_one_letter_code
_entity_poly.pdbx_strand_id
1 'polypeptide(L)'
;MSATDAQRRQANYALGQSPPEHERLRAQARVWEAATGRLLDQAGLAPGASCLDAGCGPGETMRLMAQRTGPAGHVLGIDVDSALGAAALAMLHGTGHRNCRFLTHDLAAGGPVPGGPFDVVYARLLLFHLPQRVTVLARLWDAVAPGGHLVVQDYDIRSAGVVPALDSVSELLRVITGAFTAAGCDVHAGTQLAQLFVRARVGNPDGTDVAGRIEPLASGRTLLEGTFRSVLPTALTYGITTKTDADATLAAFDRDAIRHADRPVLWPLLIGAWKRKDKE
;
A
#
# COMPACT_ATOMS: atom_id res chain seq x y z
N MET A 1 -8.70 -25.02 -5.12
CA MET A 1 -7.71 -24.47 -4.16
C MET A 1 -8.14 -24.79 -2.75
N SER A 2 -7.30 -25.45 -1.96
CA SER A 2 -7.67 -25.85 -0.61
C SER A 2 -7.59 -24.64 0.36
N ALA A 3 -8.40 -24.67 1.42
CA ALA A 3 -8.36 -23.67 2.51
C ALA A 3 -6.93 -23.50 3.10
N THR A 4 -6.07 -24.51 2.98
CA THR A 4 -4.66 -24.54 3.38
C THR A 4 -3.77 -23.60 2.58
N ASP A 5 -4.05 -23.34 1.29
CA ASP A 5 -3.22 -22.46 0.47
C ASP A 5 -3.49 -20.97 0.76
N ALA A 6 -4.75 -20.61 1.01
CA ALA A 6 -5.12 -19.27 1.45
C ALA A 6 -4.54 -18.96 2.84
N GLN A 7 -4.61 -19.92 3.77
CA GLN A 7 -4.01 -19.80 5.11
C GLN A 7 -2.48 -19.69 5.08
N ARG A 8 -1.79 -20.43 4.19
CA ARG A 8 -0.32 -20.30 4.00
C ARG A 8 0.07 -18.95 3.42
N ARG A 9 -0.73 -18.37 2.50
CA ARG A 9 -0.46 -17.04 1.93
C ARG A 9 -0.73 -15.93 2.93
N GLN A 10 -1.75 -16.09 3.76
CA GLN A 10 -2.06 -15.19 4.86
C GLN A 10 -0.95 -15.21 5.93
N ALA A 11 -0.33 -16.37 6.18
CA ALA A 11 0.84 -16.53 7.05
C ALA A 11 2.14 -15.92 6.47
N ASN A 12 2.22 -15.73 5.14
CA ASN A 12 3.36 -15.11 4.46
C ASN A 12 3.22 -13.58 4.28
N TYR A 13 2.11 -12.97 4.74
CA TYR A 13 2.00 -11.53 4.77
C TYR A 13 2.96 -10.98 5.83
N ALA A 14 3.88 -10.12 5.41
CA ALA A 14 4.96 -9.62 6.27
C ALA A 14 4.50 -8.81 7.48
N LEU A 15 3.28 -8.26 7.41
CA LEU A 15 2.67 -7.40 8.43
C LEU A 15 1.65 -8.20 9.25
N GLY A 16 1.42 -7.79 10.49
CA GLY A 16 0.40 -8.38 11.37
C GLY A 16 -1.03 -8.09 10.90
N GLN A 17 -1.99 -8.82 11.47
CA GLN A 17 -3.44 -8.64 11.24
C GLN A 17 -4.15 -8.42 12.59
N SER A 18 -3.81 -7.34 13.26
CA SER A 18 -4.33 -7.01 14.58
C SER A 18 -4.97 -5.61 14.58
N PRO A 19 -5.85 -5.28 15.53
CA PRO A 19 -6.40 -3.94 15.65
C PRO A 19 -5.34 -2.82 15.66
N PRO A 20 -4.19 -2.94 16.37
CA PRO A 20 -3.10 -1.97 16.28
C PRO A 20 -2.52 -1.84 14.87
N GLU A 21 -2.44 -2.95 14.10
CA GLU A 21 -1.98 -2.89 12.72
C GLU A 21 -2.97 -2.16 11.81
N HIS A 22 -4.27 -2.37 11.99
CA HIS A 22 -5.29 -1.62 11.26
C HIS A 22 -5.20 -0.11 11.50
N GLU A 23 -4.92 0.31 12.74
CA GLU A 23 -4.69 1.72 13.09
C GLU A 23 -3.43 2.27 12.42
N ARG A 24 -2.34 1.50 12.44
CA ARG A 24 -1.08 1.84 11.76
C ARG A 24 -1.29 2.01 10.25
N LEU A 25 -2.02 1.10 9.59
CA LEU A 25 -2.34 1.19 8.16
C LEU A 25 -3.15 2.44 7.82
N ARG A 26 -4.09 2.83 8.69
CA ARG A 26 -4.83 4.09 8.54
C ARG A 26 -3.92 5.31 8.67
N ALA A 27 -3.03 5.31 9.67
CA ALA A 27 -2.08 6.40 9.86
C ALA A 27 -1.14 6.52 8.65
N GLN A 28 -0.60 5.40 8.15
CA GLN A 28 0.21 5.36 6.94
C GLN A 28 -0.55 5.88 5.70
N ALA A 29 -1.81 5.49 5.55
CA ALA A 29 -2.62 5.93 4.42
C ALA A 29 -2.84 7.46 4.41
N ARG A 30 -3.01 8.08 5.58
CA ARG A 30 -3.15 9.53 5.74
C ARG A 30 -1.87 10.29 5.39
N VAL A 31 -0.70 9.73 5.66
CA VAL A 31 0.59 10.30 5.25
C VAL A 31 0.61 10.61 3.75
N TRP A 32 -0.02 9.74 2.95
CA TRP A 32 0.00 9.80 1.50
C TRP A 32 -1.30 10.32 0.86
N GLU A 33 -2.24 10.80 1.66
CA GLU A 33 -3.56 11.25 1.18
C GLU A 33 -3.44 12.28 0.04
N ALA A 34 -2.63 13.32 0.24
CA ALA A 34 -2.45 14.38 -0.74
C ALA A 34 -1.79 13.87 -2.05
N ALA A 35 -0.80 12.98 -1.94
CA ALA A 35 -0.14 12.38 -3.10
C ALA A 35 -1.08 11.47 -3.89
N THR A 36 -1.84 10.63 -3.19
CA THR A 36 -2.85 9.77 -3.80
C THR A 36 -3.95 10.58 -4.46
N GLY A 37 -4.45 11.62 -3.78
CA GLY A 37 -5.47 12.52 -4.32
C GLY A 37 -5.00 13.18 -5.61
N ARG A 38 -3.79 13.73 -5.64
CA ARG A 38 -3.18 14.35 -6.82
C ARG A 38 -3.07 13.36 -7.99
N LEU A 39 -2.66 12.13 -7.72
CA LEU A 39 -2.52 11.11 -8.78
C LEU A 39 -3.88 10.69 -9.36
N LEU A 40 -4.92 10.57 -8.53
CA LEU A 40 -6.30 10.30 -8.99
C LEU A 40 -6.82 11.44 -9.89
N ASP A 41 -6.49 12.70 -9.53
CA ASP A 41 -6.86 13.87 -10.32
C ASP A 41 -6.12 13.91 -11.67
N GLN A 42 -4.82 13.58 -11.69
CA GLN A 42 -4.00 13.46 -12.90
C GLN A 42 -4.48 12.33 -13.84
N ALA A 43 -4.95 11.23 -13.27
CA ALA A 43 -5.55 10.12 -14.02
C ALA A 43 -6.98 10.43 -14.49
N GLY A 44 -7.52 11.62 -14.20
CA GLY A 44 -8.81 12.05 -14.70
C GLY A 44 -10.01 11.39 -14.03
N LEU A 45 -9.91 11.05 -12.75
CA LEU A 45 -11.05 10.51 -12.00
C LEU A 45 -12.20 11.53 -11.96
N ALA A 46 -13.30 11.20 -12.62
CA ALA A 46 -14.44 12.10 -12.83
C ALA A 46 -15.65 11.76 -11.94
N PRO A 47 -16.57 12.72 -11.70
CA PRO A 47 -17.86 12.43 -11.08
C PRO A 47 -18.63 11.36 -11.85
N GLY A 48 -19.30 10.45 -11.11
CA GLY A 48 -20.06 9.34 -11.68
C GLY A 48 -19.23 8.12 -12.07
N ALA A 49 -17.89 8.17 -12.00
CA ALA A 49 -17.03 7.07 -12.42
C ALA A 49 -17.23 5.80 -11.56
N SER A 50 -17.03 4.65 -12.22
CA SER A 50 -16.93 3.32 -11.59
C SER A 50 -15.45 3.03 -11.29
N CYS A 51 -15.13 2.75 -10.03
CA CYS A 51 -13.77 2.60 -9.54
C CYS A 51 -13.54 1.27 -8.83
N LEU A 52 -12.33 0.74 -8.99
CA LEU A 52 -11.81 -0.36 -8.19
C LEU A 52 -10.60 0.13 -7.36
N ASP A 53 -10.62 -0.14 -6.06
CA ASP A 53 -9.46 -0.06 -5.17
C ASP A 53 -8.96 -1.49 -4.87
N ALA A 54 -7.91 -1.91 -5.54
CA ALA A 54 -7.32 -3.24 -5.44
C ALA A 54 -6.32 -3.30 -4.28
N GLY A 55 -6.57 -4.17 -3.29
CA GLY A 55 -5.86 -4.16 -2.02
C GLY A 55 -6.26 -2.95 -1.18
N CYS A 56 -7.57 -2.75 -1.00
CA CYS A 56 -8.13 -1.52 -0.42
C CYS A 56 -7.77 -1.31 1.05
N GLY A 57 -7.33 -2.35 1.77
CA GLY A 57 -6.94 -2.27 3.17
C GLY A 57 -7.97 -1.53 4.04
N PRO A 58 -7.56 -0.48 4.78
CA PRO A 58 -8.46 0.28 5.66
C PRO A 58 -9.44 1.22 4.94
N GLY A 59 -9.48 1.23 3.59
CA GLY A 59 -10.47 1.96 2.79
C GLY A 59 -10.19 3.46 2.58
N GLU A 60 -9.01 3.96 2.94
CA GLU A 60 -8.70 5.39 2.81
C GLU A 60 -8.64 5.85 1.34
N THR A 61 -8.18 5.00 0.41
CA THR A 61 -8.23 5.31 -1.02
C THR A 61 -9.67 5.25 -1.55
N MET A 62 -10.46 4.27 -1.10
CA MET A 62 -11.90 4.21 -1.42
C MET A 62 -12.62 5.51 -1.00
N ARG A 63 -12.28 6.07 0.16
CA ARG A 63 -12.82 7.36 0.64
C ARG A 63 -12.50 8.49 -0.34
N LEU A 64 -11.24 8.59 -0.76
CA LEU A 64 -10.78 9.61 -1.73
C LEU A 64 -11.47 9.48 -3.08
N MET A 65 -11.68 8.24 -3.55
CA MET A 65 -12.43 7.96 -4.78
C MET A 65 -13.90 8.34 -4.62
N ALA A 66 -14.55 7.92 -3.53
CA ALA A 66 -15.97 8.19 -3.29
C ALA A 66 -16.28 9.69 -3.20
N GLN A 67 -15.37 10.49 -2.62
CA GLN A 67 -15.47 11.94 -2.58
C GLN A 67 -15.43 12.57 -3.97
N ARG A 68 -14.59 12.03 -4.89
CA ARG A 68 -14.43 12.55 -6.26
C ARG A 68 -15.53 12.10 -7.19
N THR A 69 -15.92 10.84 -7.09
CA THR A 69 -16.97 10.27 -7.95
C THR A 69 -18.37 10.75 -7.55
N GLY A 70 -18.54 11.18 -6.30
CA GLY A 70 -19.82 11.60 -5.77
C GLY A 70 -20.86 10.47 -5.68
N PRO A 71 -22.10 10.78 -5.32
CA PRO A 71 -23.12 9.78 -5.03
C PRO A 71 -23.59 8.98 -6.26
N ALA A 72 -23.35 9.49 -7.48
CA ALA A 72 -23.66 8.79 -8.73
C ALA A 72 -22.58 7.81 -9.17
N GLY A 73 -21.36 7.89 -8.58
CA GLY A 73 -20.26 6.97 -8.86
C GLY A 73 -20.35 5.69 -8.01
N HIS A 74 -19.48 4.75 -8.33
CA HIS A 74 -19.39 3.45 -7.63
C HIS A 74 -17.94 3.15 -7.28
N VAL A 75 -17.66 2.76 -6.04
CA VAL A 75 -16.34 2.36 -5.59
C VAL A 75 -16.38 0.95 -5.02
N LEU A 76 -15.71 0.02 -5.66
CA LEU A 76 -15.50 -1.33 -5.16
C LEU A 76 -14.11 -1.43 -4.55
N GLY A 77 -14.00 -1.81 -3.28
CA GLY A 77 -12.75 -2.23 -2.65
C GLY A 77 -12.65 -3.75 -2.65
N ILE A 78 -11.49 -4.28 -2.98
CA ILE A 78 -11.19 -5.71 -2.81
C ILE A 78 -9.95 -5.89 -1.95
N ASP A 79 -9.98 -6.85 -1.04
CA ASP A 79 -8.85 -7.22 -0.18
C ASP A 79 -8.97 -8.69 0.25
N VAL A 80 -7.86 -9.30 0.67
CA VAL A 80 -7.85 -10.65 1.24
C VAL A 80 -8.31 -10.65 2.70
N ASP A 81 -8.12 -9.54 3.41
CA ASP A 81 -8.53 -9.38 4.81
C ASP A 81 -10.00 -8.94 4.89
N SER A 82 -10.87 -9.92 5.09
CA SER A 82 -12.32 -9.70 5.21
C SER A 82 -12.70 -8.84 6.41
N ALA A 83 -11.97 -8.95 7.53
CA ALA A 83 -12.28 -8.19 8.74
C ALA A 83 -11.89 -6.71 8.58
N LEU A 84 -10.69 -6.44 7.99
CA LEU A 84 -10.24 -5.10 7.69
C LEU A 84 -11.16 -4.41 6.68
N GLY A 85 -11.52 -5.10 5.60
CA GLY A 85 -12.42 -4.58 4.58
C GLY A 85 -13.84 -4.31 5.09
N ALA A 86 -14.39 -5.19 5.93
CA ALA A 86 -15.69 -4.95 6.59
C ALA A 86 -15.65 -3.71 7.50
N ALA A 87 -14.58 -3.55 8.28
CA ALA A 87 -14.39 -2.37 9.13
C ALA A 87 -14.23 -1.09 8.29
N ALA A 88 -13.50 -1.15 7.18
CA ALA A 88 -13.37 -0.06 6.22
C ALA A 88 -14.74 0.35 5.65
N LEU A 89 -15.55 -0.61 5.21
CA LEU A 89 -16.88 -0.35 4.66
C LEU A 89 -17.82 0.27 5.71
N ALA A 90 -17.80 -0.23 6.94
CA ALA A 90 -18.59 0.33 8.04
C ALA A 90 -18.22 1.80 8.32
N MET A 91 -16.94 2.12 8.34
CA MET A 91 -16.44 3.49 8.51
C MET A 91 -16.89 4.38 7.34
N LEU A 92 -16.75 3.94 6.09
CA LEU A 92 -17.16 4.68 4.90
C LEU A 92 -18.66 4.98 4.92
N HIS A 93 -19.50 3.98 5.23
CA HIS A 93 -20.94 4.17 5.35
C HIS A 93 -21.31 5.09 6.51
N GLY A 94 -20.62 4.99 7.65
CA GLY A 94 -20.80 5.87 8.81
C GLY A 94 -20.45 7.33 8.53
N THR A 95 -19.56 7.58 7.56
CA THR A 95 -19.17 8.93 7.10
C THR A 95 -19.88 9.39 5.83
N GLY A 96 -20.95 8.67 5.40
CA GLY A 96 -21.83 9.10 4.32
C GLY A 96 -21.47 8.57 2.93
N HIS A 97 -20.38 7.81 2.76
CA HIS A 97 -19.95 7.25 1.47
C HIS A 97 -20.70 5.95 1.15
N ARG A 98 -22.01 6.05 0.86
CA ARG A 98 -22.92 4.89 0.59
C ARG A 98 -22.69 4.23 -0.77
N ASN A 99 -21.95 4.87 -1.66
CA ASN A 99 -21.57 4.35 -2.98
C ASN A 99 -20.36 3.41 -2.95
N CYS A 100 -19.82 3.10 -1.76
CA CYS A 100 -18.73 2.15 -1.55
C CYS A 100 -19.28 0.74 -1.30
N ARG A 101 -18.59 -0.26 -1.86
CA ARG A 101 -18.79 -1.69 -1.61
C ARG A 101 -17.46 -2.36 -1.32
N PHE A 102 -17.51 -3.50 -0.64
CA PHE A 102 -16.33 -4.32 -0.36
C PHE A 102 -16.60 -5.77 -0.74
N LEU A 103 -15.58 -6.43 -1.29
CA LEU A 103 -15.59 -7.86 -1.58
C LEU A 103 -14.25 -8.48 -1.15
N THR A 104 -14.32 -9.56 -0.38
CA THR A 104 -13.13 -10.36 -0.08
C THR A 104 -12.67 -11.10 -1.33
N HIS A 105 -11.45 -10.79 -1.80
CA HIS A 105 -10.91 -11.38 -3.02
C HIS A 105 -9.38 -11.46 -2.97
N ASP A 106 -8.84 -12.64 -3.28
CA ASP A 106 -7.39 -12.86 -3.39
C ASP A 106 -6.92 -12.67 -4.84
N LEU A 107 -6.33 -11.52 -5.12
CA LEU A 107 -5.73 -11.22 -6.42
C LEU A 107 -4.58 -12.17 -6.78
N ALA A 108 -3.94 -12.82 -5.82
CA ALA A 108 -2.88 -13.79 -6.07
C ALA A 108 -3.41 -15.16 -6.46
N ALA A 109 -4.66 -15.49 -6.13
CA ALA A 109 -5.27 -16.79 -6.39
C ALA A 109 -5.55 -17.07 -7.88
N GLY A 110 -5.59 -16.04 -8.70
CA GLY A 110 -5.93 -16.15 -10.12
C GLY A 110 -7.41 -15.82 -10.41
N GLY A 111 -7.79 -15.95 -11.69
CA GLY A 111 -9.13 -15.60 -12.16
C GLY A 111 -9.30 -14.11 -12.48
N PRO A 112 -10.45 -13.73 -13.07
CA PRO A 112 -10.74 -12.34 -13.40
C PRO A 112 -10.99 -11.51 -12.14
N VAL A 113 -10.74 -10.20 -12.25
CA VAL A 113 -11.11 -9.23 -11.21
C VAL A 113 -12.65 -9.08 -11.22
N PRO A 114 -13.30 -9.23 -10.06
CA PRO A 114 -14.77 -9.17 -10.02
C PRO A 114 -15.31 -7.75 -10.21
N GLY A 115 -16.50 -7.63 -10.78
CA GLY A 115 -17.29 -6.39 -10.83
C GLY A 115 -16.95 -5.39 -11.93
N GLY A 116 -15.94 -5.68 -12.76
CA GLY A 116 -15.55 -4.80 -13.87
C GLY A 116 -16.44 -4.90 -15.11
N PRO A 117 -16.17 -4.08 -16.16
CA PRO A 117 -15.00 -3.16 -16.24
C PRO A 117 -15.21 -1.86 -15.44
N PHE A 118 -14.08 -1.18 -15.12
CA PHE A 118 -14.06 0.05 -14.33
C PHE A 118 -13.42 1.21 -15.11
N ASP A 119 -13.90 2.43 -14.86
CA ASP A 119 -13.30 3.65 -15.41
C ASP A 119 -11.92 3.91 -14.80
N VAL A 120 -11.74 3.58 -13.51
CA VAL A 120 -10.45 3.67 -12.84
C VAL A 120 -10.20 2.40 -12.02
N VAL A 121 -9.09 1.73 -12.32
CA VAL A 121 -8.54 0.64 -11.49
C VAL A 121 -7.30 1.16 -10.79
N TYR A 122 -7.31 1.13 -9.47
CA TYR A 122 -6.24 1.66 -8.65
C TYR A 122 -5.66 0.59 -7.72
N ALA A 123 -4.34 0.63 -7.54
CA ALA A 123 -3.64 -0.22 -6.58
C ALA A 123 -2.56 0.60 -5.87
N ARG A 124 -2.55 0.57 -4.51
CA ARG A 124 -1.53 1.26 -3.71
C ARG A 124 -0.91 0.32 -2.69
N LEU A 125 0.44 0.22 -2.71
CA LEU A 125 1.21 -0.64 -1.82
C LEU A 125 0.72 -2.10 -1.87
N LEU A 126 0.33 -2.55 -3.05
CA LEU A 126 -0.15 -3.90 -3.34
C LEU A 126 0.92 -4.73 -4.03
N LEU A 127 1.48 -4.24 -5.15
CA LEU A 127 2.43 -5.00 -5.97
C LEU A 127 3.74 -5.26 -5.22
N PHE A 128 4.10 -4.37 -4.32
CA PHE A 128 5.17 -4.52 -3.35
C PHE A 128 5.12 -5.89 -2.62
N HIS A 129 3.92 -6.34 -2.23
CA HIS A 129 3.71 -7.57 -1.46
C HIS A 129 3.59 -8.84 -2.32
N LEU A 130 3.47 -8.72 -3.65
CA LEU A 130 3.10 -9.83 -4.50
C LEU A 130 4.29 -10.36 -5.31
N PRO A 131 4.75 -11.61 -5.10
CA PRO A 131 5.74 -12.24 -5.98
C PRO A 131 5.29 -12.29 -7.44
N GLN A 132 3.99 -12.56 -7.70
CA GLN A 132 3.40 -12.65 -9.04
C GLN A 132 2.85 -11.31 -9.57
N ARG A 133 3.49 -10.18 -9.20
CA ARG A 133 3.04 -8.81 -9.48
C ARG A 133 2.74 -8.52 -10.95
N VAL A 134 3.50 -9.11 -11.88
CA VAL A 134 3.30 -8.96 -13.32
C VAL A 134 1.94 -9.53 -13.76
N THR A 135 1.60 -10.73 -13.30
CA THR A 135 0.33 -11.39 -13.62
C THR A 135 -0.85 -10.67 -12.98
N VAL A 136 -0.69 -10.18 -11.75
CA VAL A 136 -1.73 -9.39 -11.07
C VAL A 136 -1.96 -8.08 -11.81
N LEU A 137 -0.90 -7.37 -12.19
CA LEU A 137 -0.99 -6.13 -12.93
C LEU A 137 -1.70 -6.31 -14.29
N ALA A 138 -1.42 -7.40 -15.02
CA ALA A 138 -2.13 -7.72 -16.26
C ALA A 138 -3.62 -7.91 -16.04
N ARG A 139 -4.03 -8.62 -14.97
CA ARG A 139 -5.46 -8.80 -14.64
C ARG A 139 -6.15 -7.51 -14.19
N LEU A 140 -5.43 -6.63 -13.49
CA LEU A 140 -5.94 -5.31 -13.17
C LEU A 140 -6.17 -4.49 -14.44
N TRP A 141 -5.25 -4.60 -15.43
CA TRP A 141 -5.42 -3.99 -16.74
C TRP A 141 -6.63 -4.51 -17.52
N ASP A 142 -6.87 -5.83 -17.47
CA ASP A 142 -8.04 -6.44 -18.12
C ASP A 142 -9.35 -5.89 -17.56
N ALA A 143 -9.36 -5.52 -16.26
CA ALA A 143 -10.53 -4.96 -15.57
C ALA A 143 -10.78 -3.46 -15.88
N VAL A 144 -9.87 -2.78 -16.58
CA VAL A 144 -10.05 -1.38 -17.01
C VAL A 144 -10.98 -1.32 -18.22
N ALA A 145 -11.97 -0.44 -18.17
CA ALA A 145 -12.86 -0.14 -19.30
C ALA A 145 -12.11 0.51 -20.47
N PRO A 146 -12.57 0.37 -21.73
CA PRO A 146 -12.09 1.19 -22.83
C PRO A 146 -12.18 2.68 -22.51
N GLY A 147 -11.08 3.41 -22.67
CA GLY A 147 -10.97 4.82 -22.28
C GLY A 147 -10.72 5.08 -20.80
N GLY A 148 -10.77 4.04 -19.93
CA GLY A 148 -10.46 4.10 -18.50
C GLY A 148 -8.97 4.09 -18.20
N HIS A 149 -8.62 4.10 -16.89
CA HIS A 149 -7.24 4.22 -16.45
C HIS A 149 -6.85 3.12 -15.44
N LEU A 150 -5.65 2.58 -15.62
CA LEU A 150 -4.93 1.85 -14.58
C LEU A 150 -3.99 2.81 -13.86
N VAL A 151 -4.05 2.85 -12.54
CA VAL A 151 -3.23 3.71 -11.68
C VAL A 151 -2.60 2.87 -10.60
N VAL A 152 -1.29 2.93 -10.43
CA VAL A 152 -0.56 2.17 -9.42
C VAL A 152 0.35 3.10 -8.64
N GLN A 153 0.41 2.94 -7.31
CA GLN A 153 1.40 3.59 -6.45
C GLN A 153 2.09 2.54 -5.58
N ASP A 154 3.42 2.56 -5.55
CA ASP A 154 4.18 1.66 -4.70
C ASP A 154 5.46 2.30 -4.15
N TYR A 155 6.05 1.69 -3.11
CA TYR A 155 7.23 2.22 -2.45
C TYR A 155 8.54 1.90 -3.15
N ASP A 156 9.48 2.84 -3.00
CA ASP A 156 10.91 2.56 -2.96
C ASP A 156 11.45 2.91 -1.58
N ILE A 157 11.90 1.91 -0.83
CA ILE A 157 12.31 2.08 0.57
C ILE A 157 13.72 2.67 0.69
N ARG A 158 14.55 2.67 -0.36
CA ARG A 158 15.96 3.10 -0.30
C ARG A 158 16.17 4.51 0.23
N SER A 159 15.20 5.39 0.04
CA SER A 159 15.27 6.78 0.48
C SER A 159 14.95 6.97 1.96
N ALA A 160 14.34 5.98 2.62
CA ALA A 160 13.91 6.12 4.01
C ALA A 160 15.09 6.30 4.96
N GLY A 161 14.99 7.28 5.84
CA GLY A 161 16.06 7.54 6.82
C GLY A 161 15.85 8.80 7.62
N VAL A 162 16.85 9.11 8.44
CA VAL A 162 16.92 10.33 9.26
C VAL A 162 18.23 11.05 8.93
N VAL A 163 18.19 12.37 8.86
CA VAL A 163 19.35 13.18 8.47
C VAL A 163 19.66 14.23 9.54
N PRO A 164 20.88 14.25 10.11
CA PRO A 164 21.95 13.25 10.02
C PRO A 164 21.50 11.88 10.54
N ALA A 165 22.13 10.80 10.06
CA ALA A 165 21.77 9.44 10.43
C ALA A 165 21.84 9.18 11.94
N LEU A 166 20.99 8.27 12.41
CA LEU A 166 20.98 7.71 13.77
C LEU A 166 21.08 6.19 13.64
N ASP A 167 22.01 5.59 14.38
CA ASP A 167 22.25 4.15 14.33
C ASP A 167 20.99 3.35 14.70
N SER A 168 20.22 3.83 15.68
CA SER A 168 18.96 3.20 16.09
C SER A 168 17.90 3.17 14.96
N VAL A 169 17.78 4.27 14.19
CA VAL A 169 16.86 4.35 13.04
C VAL A 169 17.39 3.51 11.88
N SER A 170 18.70 3.54 11.62
CA SER A 170 19.33 2.74 10.58
C SER A 170 19.13 1.24 10.82
N GLU A 171 19.30 0.79 12.08
CA GLU A 171 19.05 -0.60 12.46
C GLU A 171 17.57 -0.97 12.38
N LEU A 172 16.66 -0.10 12.84
CA LEU A 172 15.23 -0.28 12.71
C LEU A 172 14.81 -0.47 11.24
N LEU A 173 15.30 0.39 10.34
CA LEU A 173 15.02 0.29 8.90
C LEU A 173 15.67 -0.95 8.27
N ARG A 174 16.86 -1.37 8.71
CA ARG A 174 17.51 -2.61 8.28
C ARG A 174 16.63 -3.83 8.59
N VAL A 175 16.09 -3.89 9.79
CA VAL A 175 15.21 -5.00 10.21
C VAL A 175 13.90 -4.98 9.42
N ILE A 176 13.27 -3.81 9.25
CA ILE A 176 12.04 -3.65 8.46
C ILE A 176 12.27 -4.13 7.01
N THR A 177 13.31 -3.61 6.35
CA THR A 177 13.63 -3.94 4.95
C THR A 177 13.99 -5.42 4.81
N GLY A 178 14.78 -5.97 5.75
CA GLY A 178 15.13 -7.38 5.78
C GLY A 178 13.93 -8.30 5.93
N ALA A 179 12.99 -7.96 6.82
CA ALA A 179 11.76 -8.73 7.02
C ALA A 179 10.88 -8.73 5.76
N PHE A 180 10.68 -7.58 5.12
CA PHE A 180 9.94 -7.51 3.86
C PHE A 180 10.60 -8.34 2.76
N THR A 181 11.92 -8.22 2.59
CA THR A 181 12.68 -8.98 1.59
C THR A 181 12.58 -10.48 1.84
N ALA A 182 12.73 -10.92 3.10
CA ALA A 182 12.62 -12.34 3.48
C ALA A 182 11.20 -12.90 3.25
N ALA A 183 10.16 -12.08 3.40
CA ALA A 183 8.78 -12.42 3.07
C ALA A 183 8.48 -12.41 1.55
N GLY A 184 9.46 -12.10 0.68
CA GLY A 184 9.31 -12.04 -0.77
C GLY A 184 8.73 -10.72 -1.31
N CYS A 185 8.66 -9.67 -0.48
CA CYS A 185 8.27 -8.36 -0.93
C CYS A 185 9.38 -7.70 -1.77
N ASP A 186 8.98 -6.87 -2.74
CA ASP A 186 9.90 -6.08 -3.54
C ASP A 186 10.00 -4.65 -3.00
N VAL A 187 11.00 -4.40 -2.18
CA VAL A 187 11.22 -3.12 -1.50
C VAL A 187 11.55 -1.95 -2.45
N HIS A 188 11.64 -2.23 -3.76
CA HIS A 188 11.90 -1.27 -4.85
C HIS A 188 10.78 -1.26 -5.89
N ALA A 189 9.61 -1.83 -5.60
CA ALA A 189 8.50 -1.98 -6.55
C ALA A 189 8.14 -0.64 -7.22
N GLY A 190 8.15 0.46 -6.49
CA GLY A 190 7.82 1.78 -7.01
C GLY A 190 8.70 2.20 -8.19
N THR A 191 10.03 2.10 -8.08
CA THR A 191 10.93 2.47 -9.18
C THR A 191 10.87 1.53 -10.37
N GLN A 192 10.31 0.34 -10.20
CA GLN A 192 10.14 -0.64 -11.26
C GLN A 192 8.79 -0.55 -11.98
N LEU A 193 7.86 0.34 -11.58
CA LEU A 193 6.50 0.39 -12.10
C LEU A 193 6.45 0.49 -13.63
N ALA A 194 7.26 1.38 -14.25
CA ALA A 194 7.27 1.51 -15.71
C ALA A 194 7.66 0.19 -16.40
N GLN A 195 8.67 -0.51 -15.88
CA GLN A 195 9.08 -1.81 -16.41
C GLN A 195 8.00 -2.88 -16.17
N LEU A 196 7.32 -2.86 -15.01
CA LEU A 196 6.23 -3.78 -14.70
C LEU A 196 5.05 -3.61 -15.64
N PHE A 197 4.68 -2.36 -15.98
CA PHE A 197 3.64 -2.06 -16.98
C PHE A 197 3.96 -2.70 -18.34
N VAL A 198 5.19 -2.54 -18.82
CA VAL A 198 5.61 -3.17 -20.10
C VAL A 198 5.58 -4.70 -20.01
N ARG A 199 6.12 -5.28 -18.93
CA ARG A 199 6.13 -6.74 -18.72
C ARG A 199 4.72 -7.34 -18.59
N ALA A 200 3.79 -6.59 -18.02
CA ALA A 200 2.38 -6.96 -17.90
C ALA A 200 1.57 -6.71 -19.19
N ARG A 201 2.21 -6.28 -20.28
CA ARG A 201 1.57 -5.93 -21.55
C ARG A 201 0.56 -4.78 -21.48
N VAL A 202 0.70 -3.93 -20.47
CA VAL A 202 -0.06 -2.68 -20.35
C VAL A 202 0.49 -1.62 -21.32
N GLY A 203 1.77 -1.70 -21.61
CA GLY A 203 2.52 -0.71 -22.41
C GLY A 203 3.28 0.28 -21.52
N ASN A 204 3.92 1.29 -22.12
CA ASN A 204 4.55 2.35 -21.34
C ASN A 204 3.49 3.16 -20.58
N PRO A 205 3.75 3.56 -19.33
CA PRO A 205 2.88 4.51 -18.63
C PRO A 205 2.74 5.82 -19.42
N ASP A 206 1.57 6.45 -19.34
CA ASP A 206 1.34 7.80 -19.92
C ASP A 206 1.96 8.88 -19.04
N GLY A 207 2.17 8.56 -17.74
CA GLY A 207 2.86 9.43 -16.81
C GLY A 207 3.29 8.70 -15.55
N THR A 208 4.17 9.35 -14.81
CA THR A 208 4.66 8.92 -13.51
C THR A 208 4.66 10.10 -12.54
N ASP A 209 4.48 9.82 -11.25
CA ASP A 209 4.58 10.79 -10.15
C ASP A 209 5.53 10.26 -9.08
N VAL A 210 6.25 11.16 -8.41
CA VAL A 210 7.10 10.82 -7.27
C VAL A 210 6.73 11.71 -6.11
N ALA A 211 6.28 11.10 -5.03
CA ALA A 211 5.96 11.78 -3.79
C ALA A 211 6.99 11.43 -2.71
N GLY A 212 7.60 12.46 -2.13
CA GLY A 212 8.42 12.40 -0.93
C GLY A 212 7.73 13.10 0.23
N ARG A 213 8.04 12.68 1.46
CA ARG A 213 7.59 13.34 2.67
C ARG A 213 8.75 13.44 3.66
N ILE A 214 8.90 14.62 4.24
CA ILE A 214 9.85 14.89 5.32
C ILE A 214 9.05 15.44 6.49
N GLU A 215 9.33 14.94 7.69
CA GLU A 215 8.74 15.43 8.92
C GLU A 215 9.69 15.24 10.11
N PRO A 216 9.47 15.92 11.26
CA PRO A 216 10.27 15.69 12.46
C PRO A 216 10.17 14.25 12.96
N LEU A 217 11.25 13.71 13.51
CA LEU A 217 11.30 12.35 14.06
C LEU A 217 10.22 12.14 15.14
N ALA A 218 9.93 13.16 15.93
CA ALA A 218 8.84 13.10 16.90
C ALA A 218 7.49 12.76 16.27
N SER A 219 7.19 13.32 15.08
CA SER A 219 5.94 13.06 14.34
C SER A 219 5.95 11.68 13.70
N GLY A 220 7.09 11.25 13.15
CA GLY A 220 7.25 9.95 12.47
C GLY A 220 7.40 8.75 13.42
N ARG A 221 7.73 8.98 14.70
CA ARG A 221 8.08 7.95 15.69
C ARG A 221 7.07 6.82 15.75
N THR A 222 5.80 7.15 15.95
CA THR A 222 4.73 6.15 16.15
C THR A 222 4.58 5.22 14.93
N LEU A 223 4.69 5.77 13.73
CA LEU A 223 4.55 4.98 12.51
C LEU A 223 5.80 4.11 12.26
N LEU A 224 7.00 4.62 12.52
CA LEU A 224 8.24 3.84 12.42
C LEU A 224 8.25 2.68 13.40
N GLU A 225 7.96 2.94 14.68
CA GLU A 225 7.87 1.92 15.72
C GLU A 225 6.76 0.90 15.41
N GLY A 226 5.59 1.37 15.02
CA GLY A 226 4.47 0.49 14.66
C GLY A 226 4.81 -0.41 13.49
N THR A 227 5.49 0.09 12.46
CA THR A 227 5.95 -0.71 11.32
C THR A 227 6.98 -1.77 11.76
N PHE A 228 7.96 -1.38 12.58
CA PHE A 228 8.92 -2.33 13.13
C PHE A 228 8.25 -3.46 13.92
N ARG A 229 7.32 -3.11 14.82
CA ARG A 229 6.57 -4.10 15.61
C ARG A 229 5.72 -5.01 14.74
N SER A 230 5.13 -4.50 13.68
CA SER A 230 4.31 -5.27 12.74
C SER A 230 5.12 -6.30 11.97
N VAL A 231 6.35 -5.99 11.55
CA VAL A 231 7.22 -6.93 10.84
C VAL A 231 8.06 -7.81 11.76
N LEU A 232 8.10 -7.54 13.08
CA LEU A 232 8.95 -8.25 14.02
C LEU A 232 8.74 -9.77 14.05
N PRO A 233 7.51 -10.32 14.02
CA PRO A 233 7.31 -11.77 13.95
C PRO A 233 7.99 -12.38 12.73
N THR A 234 7.88 -11.75 11.58
CA THR A 234 8.55 -12.15 10.33
C THR A 234 10.07 -12.07 10.48
N ALA A 235 10.59 -10.95 11.02
CA ALA A 235 12.01 -10.76 11.22
C ALA A 235 12.64 -11.83 12.13
N LEU A 236 11.93 -12.23 13.20
CA LEU A 236 12.35 -13.29 14.10
C LEU A 236 12.33 -14.66 13.41
N THR A 237 11.27 -14.96 12.67
CA THR A 237 11.11 -16.24 11.95
C THR A 237 12.24 -16.46 10.93
N TYR A 238 12.66 -15.41 10.24
CA TYR A 238 13.73 -15.47 9.23
C TYR A 238 15.12 -15.15 9.78
N GLY A 239 15.29 -14.98 11.10
CA GLY A 239 16.59 -14.72 11.72
C GLY A 239 17.21 -13.36 11.33
N ILE A 240 16.42 -12.38 10.92
CA ILE A 240 16.86 -11.03 10.58
C ILE A 240 17.31 -10.27 11.83
N THR A 241 16.68 -10.55 12.95
CA THR A 241 17.02 -10.04 14.29
C THR A 241 16.69 -11.09 15.35
N THR A 242 17.23 -10.90 16.55
CA THR A 242 16.82 -11.67 17.76
C THR A 242 15.85 -10.85 18.60
N LYS A 243 15.14 -11.50 19.52
CA LYS A 243 14.27 -10.79 20.49
C LYS A 243 15.07 -9.76 21.30
N THR A 244 16.26 -10.15 21.76
CA THR A 244 17.15 -9.26 22.54
C THR A 244 17.59 -8.04 21.73
N ASP A 245 18.01 -8.24 20.48
CA ASP A 245 18.46 -7.13 19.62
C ASP A 245 17.28 -6.23 19.24
N ALA A 246 16.10 -6.79 18.98
CA ALA A 246 14.90 -6.03 18.70
C ALA A 246 14.50 -5.13 19.87
N ASP A 247 14.53 -5.66 21.10
CA ASP A 247 14.23 -4.88 22.31
C ASP A 247 15.29 -3.79 22.54
N ALA A 248 16.56 -4.08 22.28
CA ALA A 248 17.65 -3.10 22.36
C ALA A 248 17.49 -1.99 21.32
N THR A 249 17.13 -2.36 20.07
CA THR A 249 16.87 -1.42 18.98
C THR A 249 15.72 -0.47 19.32
N LEU A 250 14.61 -0.99 19.82
CA LEU A 250 13.45 -0.18 20.23
C LEU A 250 13.83 0.77 21.37
N ALA A 251 14.54 0.27 22.39
CA ALA A 251 14.97 1.10 23.52
C ALA A 251 15.95 2.22 23.09
N ALA A 252 16.83 1.95 22.11
CA ALA A 252 17.72 2.95 21.55
C ALA A 252 16.94 3.98 20.71
N PHE A 253 16.01 3.49 19.87
CA PHE A 253 15.14 4.34 19.06
C PHE A 253 14.30 5.30 19.92
N ASP A 254 13.73 4.80 21.02
CA ASP A 254 12.95 5.61 21.96
C ASP A 254 13.76 6.77 22.56
N ARG A 255 14.99 6.48 23.00
CA ARG A 255 15.90 7.52 23.54
C ARG A 255 16.26 8.55 22.47
N ASP A 256 16.59 8.10 21.26
CA ASP A 256 17.00 8.96 20.16
C ASP A 256 15.83 9.80 19.65
N ALA A 257 14.61 9.24 19.57
CA ALA A 257 13.42 9.96 19.17
C ALA A 257 13.03 11.11 20.12
N ILE A 258 13.36 10.96 21.39
CA ILE A 258 13.20 12.06 22.39
C ILE A 258 14.33 13.07 22.25
N ARG A 259 15.59 12.59 22.20
CA ARG A 259 16.78 13.44 22.20
C ARG A 259 16.93 14.26 20.91
N HIS A 260 16.45 13.71 19.79
CA HIS A 260 16.58 14.27 18.44
C HIS A 260 15.20 14.44 17.78
N ALA A 261 14.23 14.92 18.55
CA ALA A 261 12.81 14.99 18.19
C ALA A 261 12.53 15.80 16.91
N ASP A 262 13.32 16.82 16.64
CA ASP A 262 13.24 17.74 15.49
C ASP A 262 14.02 17.25 14.26
N ARG A 263 14.78 16.15 14.37
CA ARG A 263 15.59 15.63 13.27
C ARG A 263 14.69 15.18 12.10
N PRO A 264 14.99 15.59 10.85
CA PRO A 264 14.14 15.26 9.71
C PRO A 264 14.20 13.78 9.37
N VAL A 265 13.01 13.17 9.29
CA VAL A 265 12.76 11.83 8.74
C VAL A 265 12.33 11.98 7.30
N LEU A 266 13.03 11.34 6.38
CA LEU A 266 12.57 11.12 5.02
C LEU A 266 11.88 9.75 4.96
N TRP A 267 10.62 9.75 4.54
CA TRP A 267 9.85 8.54 4.29
C TRP A 267 10.27 7.87 2.98
N PRO A 268 9.94 6.55 2.80
CA PRO A 268 10.08 5.92 1.49
C PRO A 268 9.46 6.79 0.40
N LEU A 269 10.06 6.85 -0.79
CA LEU A 269 9.39 7.49 -1.91
C LEU A 269 8.17 6.67 -2.32
N LEU A 270 7.02 7.35 -2.46
CA LEU A 270 5.81 6.77 -3.05
C LEU A 270 5.79 7.14 -4.54
N ILE A 271 5.96 6.14 -5.39
CA ILE A 271 6.07 6.33 -6.84
C ILE A 271 4.77 5.86 -7.48
N GLY A 272 4.19 6.72 -8.32
CA GLY A 272 2.97 6.47 -9.06
C GLY A 272 3.25 6.30 -10.55
N ALA A 273 2.43 5.48 -11.21
CA ALA A 273 2.37 5.36 -12.66
C ALA A 273 0.93 5.14 -13.10
N TRP A 274 0.56 5.68 -14.25
CA TRP A 274 -0.79 5.46 -14.82
C TRP A 274 -0.74 5.25 -16.32
N LYS A 275 -1.76 4.56 -16.83
CA LYS A 275 -1.98 4.29 -18.24
C LYS A 275 -3.46 4.36 -18.55
N ARG A 276 -3.81 5.10 -19.60
CA ARG A 276 -5.14 5.09 -20.19
C ARG A 276 -5.27 3.93 -21.17
N LYS A 277 -6.40 3.23 -21.11
CA LYS A 277 -6.76 2.21 -22.09
C LYS A 277 -7.38 2.89 -23.31
N ASP A 278 -6.95 2.47 -24.51
CA ASP A 278 -7.50 3.03 -25.73
C ASP A 278 -9.03 2.86 -25.79
N LYS A 279 -9.70 3.81 -26.44
CA LYS A 279 -11.10 3.66 -26.84
C LYS A 279 -11.10 2.86 -28.12
N GLU A 280 -11.72 1.70 -28.10
CA GLU A 280 -12.03 1.01 -29.35
C GLU A 280 -13.02 1.80 -30.19
#